data_3cfe309ced45b627998d2d43ee362ff9
#
_entry.id   3cfe309ced45b627998d2d43ee362ff9
#
_cell.length_a   1.000
_cell.length_b   1.000
_cell.length_c   1.000
_cell.angle_alpha   90.00
_cell.angle_beta   90.00
_cell.angle_gamma   90.00
#
_symmetry.space_group_name_H-M   'P 1'
#
loop_
_entity.id
_entity.type
_entity.pdbx_description
1 polymer ?
#
loop_
_entity_poly.entity_id
_entity_poly.type
_entity_poly.pdbx_seq_one_letter_code
_entity_poly.pdbx_strand_id
1 'polypeptide(L)'
;MSIKRFVSALLTGALCLGVLTACGSAQKPASSSVSADAQRYSTIFYDAFDTVTQVIAYCDSEEEFSRQMDALHADLLEYHRLYDIYNDYDGVVNVKTINDNAGVAPVQVDDKILGMLELARQM
;
A
#
# COMPACT_ATOMS: atom_id res chain seq x y z
N MET A 1 17.75 60.40 23.97
CA MET A 1 17.52 58.96 23.81
C MET A 1 17.29 58.72 22.31
N SER A 2 18.19 58.02 21.63
CA SER A 2 18.39 58.11 20.18
C SER A 2 17.40 57.23 19.41
N ILE A 3 16.70 57.79 18.44
CA ILE A 3 15.73 57.17 17.53
C ILE A 3 16.26 55.87 16.89
N LYS A 4 17.60 55.78 16.74
CA LYS A 4 18.29 54.60 16.19
C LYS A 4 18.12 53.32 17.02
N ARG A 5 17.87 53.42 18.33
CA ARG A 5 17.65 52.27 19.22
C ARG A 5 16.20 51.69 19.12
N PHE A 6 15.25 52.53 18.80
CA PHE A 6 13.87 52.10 18.59
C PHE A 6 13.66 51.38 17.25
N VAL A 7 14.34 51.80 16.21
CA VAL A 7 14.26 51.17 14.87
C VAL A 7 14.91 49.78 14.92
N SER A 8 15.99 49.59 15.68
CA SER A 8 16.66 48.29 15.81
C SER A 8 15.82 47.28 16.60
N ALA A 9 15.08 47.72 17.61
CA ALA A 9 14.20 46.85 18.39
C ALA A 9 12.95 46.39 17.63
N LEU A 10 12.45 47.22 16.72
CA LEU A 10 11.30 46.90 15.84
C LEU A 10 11.68 45.93 14.73
N LEU A 11 12.90 46.00 14.20
CA LEU A 11 13.38 45.09 13.13
C LEU A 11 13.70 43.69 13.66
N THR A 12 14.08 43.54 14.91
CA THR A 12 14.38 42.24 15.54
C THR A 12 13.10 41.48 15.93
N GLY A 13 12.01 42.19 16.23
CA GLY A 13 10.71 41.60 16.57
C GLY A 13 9.94 41.04 15.34
N ALA A 14 10.18 41.60 14.15
CA ALA A 14 9.50 41.15 12.92
C ALA A 14 10.12 39.88 12.29
N LEU A 15 11.36 39.53 12.66
CA LEU A 15 12.05 38.38 12.07
C LEU A 15 11.74 37.05 12.78
N CYS A 16 11.18 37.07 13.97
CA CYS A 16 10.87 35.87 14.74
C CYS A 16 9.46 35.27 14.50
N LEU A 17 8.57 35.94 13.75
CA LEU A 17 7.22 35.46 13.45
C LEU A 17 7.08 34.67 12.14
N GLY A 18 8.15 34.47 11.40
CA GLY A 18 8.09 33.91 10.03
C GLY A 18 8.47 32.41 9.91
N VAL A 19 8.80 31.70 10.99
CA VAL A 19 9.42 30.34 10.89
C VAL A 19 8.51 29.21 11.37
N LEU A 20 7.21 29.45 11.64
CA LEU A 20 6.31 28.44 12.20
C LEU A 20 5.23 27.91 11.24
N THR A 21 5.36 28.13 9.92
CA THR A 21 4.40 27.62 8.94
C THR A 21 4.98 26.63 7.93
N ALA A 22 6.06 25.93 8.27
CA ALA A 22 6.59 24.81 7.49
C ALA A 22 6.36 23.47 8.21
N CYS A 23 5.18 23.23 8.77
CA CYS A 23 4.69 21.87 8.98
C CYS A 23 3.93 21.48 7.72
N GLY A 24 4.60 20.68 6.87
CA GLY A 24 3.98 20.04 5.74
C GLY A 24 2.69 19.37 6.17
N SER A 25 1.66 19.49 5.34
CA SER A 25 0.44 18.72 5.42
C SER A 25 0.81 17.23 5.38
N ALA A 26 1.10 16.66 6.54
CA ALA A 26 1.03 15.23 6.73
C ALA A 26 -0.40 14.85 6.34
N GLN A 27 -0.58 14.20 5.21
CA GLN A 27 -1.83 13.52 4.89
C GLN A 27 -2.13 12.62 6.07
N LYS A 28 -3.11 13.05 6.86
CA LYS A 28 -3.69 12.22 7.92
C LYS A 28 -4.10 10.93 7.23
N PRO A 29 -3.55 9.76 7.62
CA PRO A 29 -4.06 8.51 7.10
C PRO A 29 -5.56 8.53 7.33
N ALA A 30 -6.34 8.12 6.34
CA ALA A 30 -7.78 7.99 6.46
C ALA A 30 -8.02 7.13 7.70
N SER A 31 -8.44 7.78 8.79
CA SER A 31 -8.83 7.10 10.01
C SER A 31 -10.14 6.43 9.66
N SER A 32 -10.09 5.16 9.24
CA SER A 32 -11.26 4.30 9.30
C SER A 32 -11.66 4.31 10.77
N SER A 33 -12.78 4.94 11.07
CA SER A 33 -13.37 4.92 12.40
C SER A 33 -13.83 3.49 12.67
N VAL A 34 -12.96 2.72 13.32
CA VAL A 34 -13.34 1.43 13.90
C VAL A 34 -14.44 1.75 14.91
N SER A 35 -15.60 1.10 14.81
CA SER A 35 -16.69 1.32 15.74
C SER A 35 -16.25 0.93 17.16
N ALA A 36 -16.87 1.53 18.16
CA ALA A 36 -16.54 1.22 19.57
C ALA A 36 -16.87 -0.23 19.94
N ASP A 37 -17.69 -0.91 19.13
CA ASP A 37 -18.14 -2.29 19.33
C ASP A 37 -17.40 -3.30 18.44
N ALA A 38 -16.44 -2.87 17.61
CA ALA A 38 -15.71 -3.76 16.72
C ALA A 38 -14.91 -4.81 17.48
N GLN A 39 -15.12 -6.07 17.12
CA GLN A 39 -14.43 -7.23 17.68
C GLN A 39 -13.24 -7.62 16.81
N ARG A 40 -12.21 -8.20 17.45
CA ARG A 40 -11.02 -8.69 16.78
C ARG A 40 -11.25 -10.09 16.25
N TYR A 41 -11.14 -10.25 14.93
CA TYR A 41 -11.17 -11.52 14.22
C TYR A 41 -9.81 -11.83 13.60
N SER A 42 -9.55 -13.12 13.33
CA SER A 42 -8.33 -13.53 12.61
C SER A 42 -8.56 -14.79 11.80
N THR A 43 -7.87 -14.90 10.68
CA THR A 43 -7.83 -16.10 9.84
C THR A 43 -6.42 -16.33 9.31
N ILE A 44 -6.15 -17.54 8.78
CA ILE A 44 -4.87 -17.92 8.21
C ILE A 44 -5.11 -18.64 6.89
N PHE A 45 -4.36 -18.25 5.85
CA PHE A 45 -4.30 -18.90 4.54
C PHE A 45 -2.94 -19.58 4.36
N TYR A 46 -2.93 -20.78 3.77
CA TYR A 46 -1.72 -21.61 3.56
C TYR A 46 -1.46 -21.91 2.09
N ASP A 47 -2.31 -21.45 1.19
CA ASP A 47 -2.42 -21.85 -0.21
C ASP A 47 -2.04 -20.75 -1.20
N ALA A 48 -1.41 -19.67 -0.72
CA ALA A 48 -0.92 -18.58 -1.55
C ALA A 48 0.58 -18.31 -1.29
N PHE A 49 1.36 -18.11 -2.36
CA PHE A 49 2.77 -17.72 -2.36
C PHE A 49 3.72 -18.65 -1.59
N ASP A 50 3.37 -19.93 -1.44
CA ASP A 50 4.13 -20.93 -0.67
C ASP A 50 4.49 -20.46 0.75
N THR A 51 3.61 -19.69 1.37
CA THR A 51 3.81 -19.09 2.68
C THR A 51 2.52 -19.13 3.52
N VAL A 52 2.66 -18.70 4.77
CA VAL A 52 1.53 -18.52 5.69
C VAL A 52 1.13 -17.06 5.72
N THR A 53 -0.11 -16.77 5.34
CA THR A 53 -0.69 -15.43 5.43
C THR A 53 -1.68 -15.37 6.58
N GLN A 54 -1.36 -14.64 7.63
CA GLN A 54 -2.29 -14.37 8.73
C GLN A 54 -2.91 -12.98 8.58
N VAL A 55 -4.24 -12.92 8.67
CA VAL A 55 -4.99 -11.66 8.64
C VAL A 55 -5.67 -11.44 9.98
N ILE A 56 -5.56 -10.24 10.49
CA ILE A 56 -6.22 -9.77 11.71
C ILE A 56 -6.99 -8.50 11.34
N ALA A 57 -8.28 -8.48 11.64
CA ALA A 57 -9.12 -7.31 11.42
C ALA A 57 -10.07 -7.07 12.59
N TYR A 58 -10.55 -5.84 12.70
CA TYR A 58 -11.58 -5.44 13.65
C TYR A 58 -12.83 -5.12 12.84
N CYS A 59 -13.88 -5.92 13.04
CA CYS A 59 -15.14 -5.84 12.30
C CYS A 59 -16.32 -5.84 13.27
N ASP A 60 -17.47 -5.34 12.81
CA ASP A 60 -18.68 -5.25 13.62
C ASP A 60 -19.38 -6.61 13.74
N SER A 61 -19.11 -7.55 12.83
CA SER A 61 -19.64 -8.93 12.89
C SER A 61 -18.70 -9.95 12.26
N GLU A 62 -18.92 -11.23 12.61
CA GLU A 62 -18.22 -12.37 12.00
C GLU A 62 -18.58 -12.56 10.53
N GLU A 63 -19.83 -12.29 10.15
CA GLU A 63 -20.25 -12.38 8.76
C GLU A 63 -19.57 -11.34 7.88
N GLU A 64 -19.39 -10.12 8.40
CA GLU A 64 -18.65 -9.08 7.69
C GLU A 64 -17.18 -9.47 7.51
N PHE A 65 -16.54 -9.95 8.59
CA PHE A 65 -15.18 -10.44 8.54
C PHE A 65 -15.03 -11.56 7.51
N SER A 66 -15.91 -12.60 7.57
CA SER A 66 -15.86 -13.74 6.64
C SER A 66 -15.97 -13.28 5.18
N ARG A 67 -16.93 -12.42 4.86
CA ARG A 67 -17.10 -11.89 3.50
C ARG A 67 -15.88 -11.13 3.00
N GLN A 68 -15.23 -10.32 3.87
CA GLN A 68 -14.01 -9.60 3.52
C GLN A 68 -12.84 -10.57 3.31
N MET A 69 -12.74 -11.61 4.12
CA MET A 69 -11.69 -12.61 4.01
C MET A 69 -11.84 -13.48 2.77
N ASP A 70 -13.06 -13.85 2.39
CA ASP A 70 -13.33 -14.57 1.15
C ASP A 70 -12.87 -13.75 -0.08
N ALA A 71 -13.18 -12.46 -0.11
CA ALA A 71 -12.74 -11.57 -1.17
C ALA A 71 -11.21 -11.41 -1.20
N LEU A 72 -10.59 -11.18 -0.03
CA LEU A 72 -9.14 -11.07 0.08
C LEU A 72 -8.44 -12.37 -0.35
N HIS A 73 -8.96 -13.53 0.04
CA HIS A 73 -8.39 -14.83 -0.33
C HIS A 73 -8.47 -15.06 -1.84
N ALA A 74 -9.58 -14.69 -2.48
CA ALA A 74 -9.71 -14.76 -3.93
C ALA A 74 -8.66 -13.89 -4.65
N ASP A 75 -8.43 -12.66 -4.17
CA ASP A 75 -7.40 -11.77 -4.69
C ASP A 75 -5.99 -12.34 -4.49
N LEU A 76 -5.69 -12.88 -3.30
CA LEU A 76 -4.40 -13.51 -3.02
C LEU A 76 -4.11 -14.68 -3.97
N LEU A 77 -5.11 -15.52 -4.25
CA LEU A 77 -4.96 -16.65 -5.19
C LEU A 77 -4.81 -16.18 -6.64
N GLU A 78 -5.45 -15.07 -7.02
CA GLU A 78 -5.24 -14.48 -8.34
C GLU A 78 -3.81 -13.98 -8.50
N TYR A 79 -3.31 -13.18 -7.55
CA TYR A 79 -1.93 -12.69 -7.57
C TYR A 79 -0.89 -13.83 -7.46
N HIS A 80 -1.17 -14.86 -6.66
CA HIS A 80 -0.32 -16.04 -6.58
C HIS A 80 -0.09 -16.65 -7.96
N ARG A 81 -1.16 -16.87 -8.74
CA ARG A 81 -1.05 -17.45 -10.09
C ARG A 81 -0.38 -16.52 -11.08
N LEU A 82 -0.66 -15.22 -11.02
CA LEU A 82 -0.08 -14.23 -11.93
C LEU A 82 1.43 -14.04 -11.70
N TYR A 83 1.88 -14.08 -10.45
CA TYR A 83 3.27 -13.79 -10.07
C TYR A 83 4.12 -15.04 -9.94
N ASP A 84 3.54 -16.24 -10.12
CA ASP A 84 4.27 -17.51 -10.06
C ASP A 84 5.31 -17.58 -11.18
N ILE A 85 6.55 -17.93 -10.79
CA ILE A 85 7.70 -18.10 -11.67
C ILE A 85 8.02 -19.58 -11.94
N TYR A 86 7.29 -20.52 -11.30
CA TYR A 86 7.60 -21.96 -11.32
C TYR A 86 6.54 -22.78 -12.02
N ASN A 87 5.25 -22.45 -11.83
CA ASN A 87 4.13 -23.28 -12.26
C ASN A 87 3.34 -22.64 -13.40
N ASP A 88 2.78 -23.49 -14.26
CA ASP A 88 1.79 -23.10 -15.26
C ASP A 88 0.37 -23.30 -14.70
N TYR A 89 -0.53 -22.40 -15.06
CA TYR A 89 -1.94 -22.48 -14.74
C TYR A 89 -2.77 -22.38 -16.00
N ASP A 90 -3.79 -23.21 -16.13
CA ASP A 90 -4.63 -23.25 -17.32
C ASP A 90 -5.30 -21.89 -17.59
N GLY A 91 -5.09 -21.36 -18.78
CA GLY A 91 -5.61 -20.07 -19.20
C GLY A 91 -4.96 -18.83 -18.55
N VAL A 92 -3.88 -18.97 -17.76
CA VAL A 92 -3.18 -17.87 -17.11
C VAL A 92 -1.82 -17.63 -17.77
N VAL A 93 -1.60 -16.40 -18.23
CA VAL A 93 -0.28 -15.90 -18.64
C VAL A 93 0.35 -15.22 -17.42
N ASN A 94 1.41 -15.82 -16.89
CA ASN A 94 2.05 -15.38 -15.64
C ASN A 94 3.53 -14.99 -15.83
N VAL A 95 4.23 -14.70 -14.74
CA VAL A 95 5.66 -14.33 -14.79
C VAL A 95 6.51 -15.47 -15.33
N LYS A 96 6.17 -16.74 -15.04
CA LYS A 96 6.85 -17.89 -15.66
C LYS A 96 6.75 -17.84 -17.18
N THR A 97 5.57 -17.56 -17.73
CA THR A 97 5.38 -17.43 -19.18
C THR A 97 6.28 -16.36 -19.79
N ILE A 98 6.47 -15.22 -19.09
CA ILE A 98 7.41 -14.18 -19.52
C ILE A 98 8.85 -14.72 -19.55
N ASN A 99 9.27 -15.40 -18.49
CA ASN A 99 10.61 -15.96 -18.35
C ASN A 99 10.91 -16.98 -19.45
N ASP A 100 9.96 -17.86 -19.72
CA ASP A 100 10.12 -18.93 -20.74
C ASP A 100 10.21 -18.36 -22.17
N ASN A 101 9.62 -17.17 -22.40
CA ASN A 101 9.67 -16.48 -23.70
C ASN A 101 10.75 -15.40 -23.79
N ALA A 102 11.57 -15.23 -22.76
CA ALA A 102 12.61 -14.21 -22.75
C ALA A 102 13.62 -14.40 -23.90
N GLY A 103 13.78 -13.36 -24.73
CA GLY A 103 14.63 -13.42 -25.93
C GLY A 103 14.02 -14.16 -27.13
N VAL A 104 12.80 -14.70 -27.01
CA VAL A 104 12.11 -15.42 -28.10
C VAL A 104 11.02 -14.52 -28.72
N ALA A 105 10.05 -14.07 -27.93
CA ALA A 105 8.94 -13.26 -28.42
C ALA A 105 8.34 -12.40 -27.30
N PRO A 106 7.69 -11.26 -27.64
CA PRO A 106 6.88 -10.49 -26.69
C PRO A 106 5.70 -11.33 -26.17
N VAL A 107 5.38 -11.18 -24.89
CA VAL A 107 4.25 -11.83 -24.23
C VAL A 107 3.23 -10.77 -23.81
N GLN A 108 1.96 -10.97 -24.16
CA GLN A 108 0.89 -10.15 -23.66
C GLN A 108 0.50 -10.64 -22.26
N VAL A 109 0.50 -9.74 -21.28
CA VAL A 109 0.26 -10.05 -19.86
C VAL A 109 -0.86 -9.23 -19.29
N ASP A 110 -1.34 -9.63 -18.12
CA ASP A 110 -2.32 -8.88 -17.32
C ASP A 110 -1.75 -7.53 -16.84
N ASP A 111 -2.60 -6.52 -16.71
CA ASP A 111 -2.23 -5.18 -16.23
C ASP A 111 -1.63 -5.20 -14.81
N LYS A 112 -2.00 -6.17 -13.97
CA LYS A 112 -1.42 -6.36 -12.63
C LYS A 112 0.07 -6.72 -12.71
N ILE A 113 0.46 -7.55 -13.68
CA ILE A 113 1.86 -7.88 -13.92
C ILE A 113 2.61 -6.64 -14.44
N LEU A 114 2.03 -5.89 -15.39
CA LEU A 114 2.63 -4.66 -15.90
C LEU A 114 2.86 -3.65 -14.77
N GLY A 115 1.86 -3.42 -13.92
CA GLY A 115 1.97 -2.52 -12.78
C GLY A 115 3.08 -2.92 -11.80
N MET A 116 3.23 -4.22 -11.51
CA MET A 116 4.32 -4.74 -10.68
C MET A 116 5.69 -4.47 -11.33
N LEU A 117 5.84 -4.76 -12.62
CA LEU A 117 7.11 -4.56 -13.34
C LEU A 117 7.49 -3.09 -13.46
N GLU A 118 6.51 -2.21 -13.69
CA GLU A 118 6.73 -0.76 -13.72
C GLU A 118 7.18 -0.21 -12.37
N LEU A 119 6.56 -0.68 -11.28
CA LEU A 119 6.97 -0.32 -9.93
C LEU A 119 8.38 -0.79 -9.63
N ALA A 120 8.70 -2.05 -9.95
CA ALA A 120 10.03 -2.62 -9.74
C ALA A 120 11.13 -1.85 -10.50
N ARG A 121 10.82 -1.30 -11.68
CA ARG A 121 11.76 -0.49 -12.46
C ARG A 121 12.04 0.88 -11.83
N GLN A 122 11.14 1.39 -10.99
CA GLN A 122 11.28 2.71 -10.34
C GLN A 122 12.06 2.64 -9.02
N MET A 123 12.23 1.45 -8.46
CA MET A 123 12.96 1.20 -7.20
C MET A 123 14.46 1.02 -7.44
#